data_638f52b947900895a2c016748f2c4159
#
_entry.id   638f52b947900895a2c016748f2c4159
#
_cell.length_a   1.000
_cell.length_b   1.000
_cell.length_c   1.000
_cell.angle_alpha   90.00
_cell.angle_beta   90.00
_cell.angle_gamma   90.00
#
_symmetry.space_group_name_H-M   'P 1'
#
loop_
_entity.id
_entity.type
_entity.pdbx_description
1 polymer ?
#
loop_
_entity_poly.entity_id
_entity_poly.type
_entity_poly.pdbx_seq_one_letter_code
_entity_poly.pdbx_strand_id
1 'polypeptide(L)'
;MPELAAIIARLEPELGPLEGEPAPLDGGITNRNYRLRLGGEDLVLRICDRGAEVLGIDRITEEIASRRAAAEKIAPPVVAFLSDVPALVTRWLPGGDLTPGEVRSPEVLRQITRLLHRLHSCPALPTSFDVFRLVERQRDLAAALPESYERIQALAGRIEAALTGPEHEHVPCHNDLLTANFVRDGGRVCLVDWEYAGMNDRYFDLGNLSVNNGFGPDEDRALLELYFGEPVTERRSAALGLMRLVSDMREAMWGAVQQGRSTLDFDYAAYANEHFERLERAAADPRVEEWLAVAATA
;
A
#
# COMPACT_ATOMS: atom_id res chain seq x y z
N MET A 1 0.86 -26.40 -5.99
CA MET A 1 -0.28 -27.14 -6.58
C MET A 1 -1.13 -27.91 -5.53
N PRO A 2 -0.61 -28.76 -4.60
CA PRO A 2 -1.47 -29.40 -3.59
C PRO A 2 -2.22 -28.42 -2.69
N GLU A 3 -1.57 -27.33 -2.31
CA GLU A 3 -2.14 -26.29 -1.45
C GLU A 3 -3.34 -25.56 -2.12
N LEU A 4 -3.22 -25.17 -3.39
CA LEU A 4 -4.30 -24.53 -4.15
C LEU A 4 -5.54 -25.42 -4.24
N ALA A 5 -5.37 -26.71 -4.59
CA ALA A 5 -6.47 -27.66 -4.67
C ALA A 5 -7.18 -27.86 -3.32
N ALA A 6 -6.39 -27.95 -2.23
CA ALA A 6 -6.95 -28.08 -0.88
C ALA A 6 -7.75 -26.83 -0.44
N ILE A 7 -7.29 -25.63 -0.81
CA ILE A 7 -8.04 -24.39 -0.53
C ILE A 7 -9.34 -24.34 -1.33
N ILE A 8 -9.30 -24.67 -2.63
CA ILE A 8 -10.49 -24.70 -3.49
C ILE A 8 -11.52 -25.70 -2.94
N ALA A 9 -11.11 -26.91 -2.58
CA ALA A 9 -12.01 -27.91 -2.03
C ALA A 9 -12.71 -27.46 -0.72
N ARG A 10 -12.14 -26.54 0.03
CA ARG A 10 -12.77 -25.93 1.21
C ARG A 10 -13.77 -24.83 0.86
N LEU A 11 -13.58 -24.18 -0.28
CA LEU A 11 -14.47 -23.09 -0.75
C LEU A 11 -15.72 -23.63 -1.48
N GLU A 12 -15.59 -24.77 -2.18
CA GLU A 12 -16.66 -25.35 -2.99
C GLU A 12 -17.99 -25.62 -2.23
N PRO A 13 -17.99 -26.06 -0.96
CA PRO A 13 -19.25 -26.30 -0.23
C PRO A 13 -20.09 -25.04 -0.04
N GLU A 14 -19.47 -23.86 0.01
CA GLU A 14 -20.14 -22.58 0.24
C GLU A 14 -20.34 -21.79 -1.05
N LEU A 15 -19.38 -21.86 -1.98
CA LEU A 15 -19.35 -21.02 -3.18
C LEU A 15 -19.78 -21.75 -4.46
N GLY A 16 -19.98 -23.06 -4.39
CA GLY A 16 -20.30 -23.91 -5.52
C GLY A 16 -19.05 -24.53 -6.18
N PRO A 17 -19.27 -25.46 -7.17
CA PRO A 17 -18.19 -26.21 -7.77
C PRO A 17 -17.24 -25.33 -8.59
N LEU A 18 -15.96 -25.77 -8.67
CA LEU A 18 -14.98 -25.16 -9.55
C LEU A 18 -15.35 -25.39 -11.02
N GLU A 19 -15.37 -24.32 -11.80
CA GLU A 19 -15.62 -24.33 -13.24
C GLU A 19 -14.33 -23.98 -13.99
N GLY A 20 -13.78 -24.91 -14.74
CA GLY A 20 -12.52 -24.75 -15.47
C GLY A 20 -11.28 -24.83 -14.58
N GLU A 21 -10.16 -24.35 -15.08
CA GLU A 21 -8.88 -24.36 -14.35
C GLU A 21 -8.59 -22.97 -13.76
N PRO A 22 -8.07 -22.89 -12.51
CA PRO A 22 -7.59 -21.63 -11.95
C PRO A 22 -6.44 -21.06 -12.77
N ALA A 23 -6.55 -19.79 -13.16
CA ALA A 23 -5.52 -19.09 -13.92
C ALA A 23 -4.67 -18.24 -12.95
N PRO A 24 -3.34 -18.40 -12.92
CA PRO A 24 -2.49 -17.51 -12.14
C PRO A 24 -2.62 -16.07 -12.66
N LEU A 25 -2.58 -15.11 -11.73
CA LEU A 25 -2.52 -13.69 -12.02
C LEU A 25 -1.10 -13.20 -11.80
N ASP A 26 -0.57 -12.52 -12.80
CA ASP A 26 0.76 -11.90 -12.74
C ASP A 26 0.77 -10.65 -11.86
N GLY A 27 1.95 -10.21 -11.43
CA GLY A 27 2.16 -8.94 -10.71
C GLY A 27 2.19 -9.03 -9.18
N GLY A 28 1.88 -10.17 -8.58
CA GLY A 28 2.04 -10.35 -7.13
C GLY A 28 3.50 -10.62 -6.75
N ILE A 29 4.13 -9.73 -5.98
CA ILE A 29 5.51 -9.89 -5.46
C ILE A 29 5.57 -10.34 -4.00
N THR A 30 4.40 -10.47 -3.36
CA THR A 30 4.25 -10.95 -1.98
C THR A 30 3.39 -12.21 -1.89
N ASN A 31 2.31 -12.27 -2.68
CA ASN A 31 1.27 -13.29 -2.60
C ASN A 31 1.10 -14.02 -3.93
N ARG A 32 0.50 -15.21 -3.90
CA ARG A 32 0.09 -15.93 -5.09
C ARG A 32 -1.38 -15.69 -5.39
N ASN A 33 -1.67 -15.07 -6.51
CA ASN A 33 -3.02 -14.70 -6.92
C ASN A 33 -3.51 -15.60 -8.06
N TYR A 34 -4.78 -16.02 -7.99
CA TYR A 34 -5.43 -16.82 -9.01
C TYR A 34 -6.80 -16.28 -9.35
N ARG A 35 -7.10 -16.16 -10.65
CA ARG A 35 -8.47 -16.03 -11.10
C ARG A 35 -9.09 -17.40 -11.20
N LEU A 36 -10.29 -17.58 -10.66
CA LEU A 36 -11.02 -18.84 -10.71
C LEU A 36 -12.52 -18.56 -10.77
N ARG A 37 -13.29 -19.58 -11.17
CA ARG A 37 -14.73 -19.48 -11.24
C ARG A 37 -15.35 -20.56 -10.34
N LEU A 38 -16.13 -20.14 -9.35
CA LEU A 38 -16.84 -21.02 -8.42
C LEU A 38 -18.32 -20.71 -8.45
N GLY A 39 -19.17 -21.74 -8.67
CA GLY A 39 -20.61 -21.57 -8.66
C GLY A 39 -21.15 -20.52 -9.63
N GLY A 40 -20.51 -20.34 -10.77
CA GLY A 40 -20.89 -19.35 -11.77
C GLY A 40 -20.31 -17.94 -11.55
N GLU A 41 -19.61 -17.66 -10.44
CA GLU A 41 -19.00 -16.36 -10.14
C GLU A 41 -17.51 -16.33 -10.47
N ASP A 42 -17.05 -15.25 -11.10
CA ASP A 42 -15.62 -14.97 -11.33
C ASP A 42 -15.01 -14.35 -10.06
N LEU A 43 -13.96 -14.98 -9.55
CA LEU A 43 -13.34 -14.64 -8.26
C LEU A 43 -11.82 -14.49 -8.40
N VAL A 44 -11.24 -13.78 -7.46
CA VAL A 44 -9.78 -13.77 -7.18
C VAL A 44 -9.54 -14.49 -5.87
N LEU A 45 -8.72 -15.52 -5.91
CA LEU A 45 -8.18 -16.17 -4.73
C LEU A 45 -6.74 -15.69 -4.52
N ARG A 46 -6.47 -15.03 -3.41
CA ARG A 46 -5.13 -14.68 -2.95
C ARG A 46 -4.71 -15.65 -1.85
N ILE A 47 -3.61 -16.35 -2.08
CA ILE A 47 -2.96 -17.18 -1.08
C ILE A 47 -1.79 -16.37 -0.52
N CYS A 48 -1.91 -16.01 0.76
CA CYS A 48 -0.97 -15.14 1.43
C CYS A 48 0.26 -15.90 1.94
N ASP A 49 1.41 -15.24 1.96
CA ASP A 49 2.62 -15.82 2.54
C ASP A 49 2.51 -15.95 4.06
N ARG A 50 3.18 -16.98 4.61
CA ARG A 50 3.27 -17.21 6.06
C ARG A 50 4.45 -16.42 6.65
N GLY A 51 4.28 -15.90 7.87
CA GLY A 51 5.33 -15.13 8.53
C GLY A 51 5.45 -13.70 8.03
N ALA A 52 4.35 -13.16 7.47
CA ALA A 52 4.28 -11.80 6.96
C ALA A 52 4.24 -10.73 8.07
N GLU A 53 4.16 -11.11 9.34
CA GLU A 53 4.12 -10.19 10.50
C GLU A 53 5.36 -9.30 10.58
N VAL A 54 6.52 -9.81 10.14
CA VAL A 54 7.77 -9.02 10.09
C VAL A 54 7.73 -7.91 9.04
N LEU A 55 6.80 -8.00 8.09
CA LEU A 55 6.53 -6.98 7.08
C LEU A 55 5.48 -5.96 7.56
N GLY A 56 4.95 -6.11 8.78
CA GLY A 56 3.91 -5.26 9.33
C GLY A 56 2.49 -5.70 8.96
N ILE A 57 2.30 -6.92 8.45
CA ILE A 57 1.02 -7.44 8.01
C ILE A 57 0.29 -8.13 9.17
N ASP A 58 -0.96 -7.71 9.43
CA ASP A 58 -1.90 -8.35 10.35
C ASP A 58 -3.12 -8.84 9.59
N ARG A 59 -3.29 -10.16 9.49
CA ARG A 59 -4.33 -10.78 8.66
C ARG A 59 -5.77 -10.52 9.14
N ILE A 60 -5.96 -10.27 10.44
CA ILE A 60 -7.27 -9.91 10.99
C ILE A 60 -7.63 -8.48 10.58
N THR A 61 -6.67 -7.57 10.70
CA THR A 61 -6.84 -6.18 10.26
C THR A 61 -7.06 -6.11 8.76
N GLU A 62 -6.34 -6.90 7.96
CA GLU A 62 -6.54 -7.01 6.51
C GLU A 62 -7.97 -7.44 6.16
N GLU A 63 -8.52 -8.47 6.80
CA GLU A 63 -9.90 -8.91 6.57
C GLU A 63 -10.89 -7.79 6.91
N ILE A 64 -10.73 -7.18 8.06
CA ILE A 64 -11.60 -6.09 8.51
C ILE A 64 -11.53 -4.90 7.54
N ALA A 65 -10.34 -4.49 7.13
CA ALA A 65 -10.12 -3.40 6.19
C ALA A 65 -10.74 -3.70 4.82
N SER A 66 -10.49 -4.90 4.28
CA SER A 66 -11.05 -5.35 2.99
C SER A 66 -12.59 -5.33 3.01
N ARG A 67 -13.22 -5.87 4.05
CA ARG A 67 -14.68 -5.88 4.18
C ARG A 67 -15.27 -4.48 4.34
N ARG A 68 -14.64 -3.61 5.13
CA ARG A 68 -15.07 -2.21 5.29
C ARG A 68 -14.93 -1.43 4.00
N ALA A 69 -13.78 -1.56 3.32
CA ALA A 69 -13.55 -0.93 2.03
C ALA A 69 -14.56 -1.40 0.97
N ALA A 70 -14.92 -2.69 0.97
CA ALA A 70 -15.97 -3.22 0.09
C ALA A 70 -17.35 -2.62 0.40
N ALA A 71 -17.72 -2.48 1.68
CA ALA A 71 -18.96 -1.84 2.10
C ALA A 71 -19.04 -0.37 1.65
N GLU A 72 -17.94 0.33 1.70
CA GLU A 72 -17.78 1.70 1.21
C GLU A 72 -17.59 1.79 -0.32
N LYS A 73 -17.64 0.67 -1.05
CA LYS A 73 -17.43 0.61 -2.50
C LYS A 73 -16.05 1.16 -2.92
N ILE A 74 -15.06 1.01 -2.07
CA ILE A 74 -13.65 1.33 -2.32
C ILE A 74 -12.93 0.11 -2.90
N ALA A 75 -13.28 -1.10 -2.44
CA ALA A 75 -12.68 -2.38 -2.79
C ALA A 75 -13.70 -3.33 -3.44
N PRO A 76 -13.25 -4.42 -4.08
CA PRO A 76 -14.13 -5.51 -4.49
C PRO A 76 -14.78 -6.19 -3.28
N PRO A 77 -16.00 -6.74 -3.43
CA PRO A 77 -16.64 -7.52 -2.37
C PRO A 77 -15.77 -8.70 -1.90
N VAL A 78 -15.59 -8.84 -0.60
CA VAL A 78 -14.96 -10.02 0.01
C VAL A 78 -15.98 -11.14 0.08
N VAL A 79 -15.67 -12.27 -0.54
CA VAL A 79 -16.53 -13.46 -0.63
C VAL A 79 -16.22 -14.44 0.49
N ALA A 80 -14.92 -14.73 0.71
CA ALA A 80 -14.47 -15.61 1.79
C ALA A 80 -13.11 -15.17 2.34
N PHE A 81 -12.85 -15.53 3.59
CA PHE A 81 -11.55 -15.42 4.24
C PHE A 81 -11.29 -16.68 5.06
N LEU A 82 -10.14 -17.31 4.83
CA LEU A 82 -9.72 -18.50 5.55
C LEU A 82 -8.56 -18.13 6.48
N SER A 83 -8.81 -18.03 7.77
CA SER A 83 -7.81 -17.57 8.75
C SER A 83 -6.71 -18.57 9.09
N ASP A 84 -7.02 -19.87 9.04
CA ASP A 84 -6.08 -20.97 9.33
C ASP A 84 -5.16 -21.34 8.15
N VAL A 85 -5.62 -21.05 6.95
CA VAL A 85 -4.81 -21.03 5.73
C VAL A 85 -4.98 -19.66 5.14
N PRO A 86 -4.05 -18.70 5.38
CA PRO A 86 -4.30 -17.30 5.08
C PRO A 86 -4.60 -17.10 3.60
N ALA A 87 -5.90 -17.12 3.27
CA ALA A 87 -6.39 -16.93 1.92
C ALA A 87 -7.61 -16.01 1.92
N LEU A 88 -7.60 -15.06 1.02
CA LEU A 88 -8.68 -14.10 0.80
C LEU A 88 -9.31 -14.34 -0.57
N VAL A 89 -10.64 -14.37 -0.63
CA VAL A 89 -11.40 -14.49 -1.88
C VAL A 89 -12.23 -13.22 -2.08
N THR A 90 -12.04 -12.59 -3.21
CA THR A 90 -12.80 -11.39 -3.61
C THR A 90 -13.45 -11.61 -4.98
N ARG A 91 -14.44 -10.79 -5.33
CA ARG A 91 -14.99 -10.77 -6.68
C ARG A 91 -13.94 -10.26 -7.66
N TRP A 92 -13.90 -10.89 -8.84
CA TRP A 92 -13.10 -10.41 -9.97
C TRP A 92 -13.65 -9.09 -10.49
N LEU A 93 -12.75 -8.11 -10.73
CA LEU A 93 -13.07 -6.84 -11.38
C LEU A 93 -12.57 -6.89 -12.84
N PRO A 94 -13.46 -6.84 -13.86
CA PRO A 94 -13.06 -7.11 -15.24
C PRO A 94 -12.37 -5.93 -15.95
N GLY A 95 -12.28 -4.78 -15.30
CA GLY A 95 -11.79 -3.55 -15.94
C GLY A 95 -10.28 -3.42 -16.09
N GLY A 96 -9.50 -4.33 -15.47
CA GLY A 96 -8.03 -4.32 -15.52
C GLY A 96 -7.38 -3.24 -14.67
N ASP A 97 -6.06 -3.31 -14.60
CA ASP A 97 -5.22 -2.40 -13.80
C ASP A 97 -5.09 -1.03 -14.47
N LEU A 98 -4.82 -0.01 -13.67
CA LEU A 98 -4.45 1.31 -14.17
C LEU A 98 -2.96 1.35 -14.55
N THR A 99 -2.62 2.24 -15.46
CA THR A 99 -1.23 2.63 -15.73
C THR A 99 -0.83 3.84 -14.89
N PRO A 100 0.48 4.09 -14.67
CA PRO A 100 0.93 5.30 -13.96
C PRO A 100 0.46 6.60 -14.63
N GLY A 101 0.37 6.62 -15.97
CA GLY A 101 -0.15 7.78 -16.70
C GLY A 101 -1.64 8.04 -16.44
N GLU A 102 -2.42 6.99 -16.30
CA GLU A 102 -3.84 7.09 -15.97
C GLU A 102 -4.05 7.54 -14.52
N VAL A 103 -3.26 7.02 -13.57
CA VAL A 103 -3.29 7.46 -12.15
C VAL A 103 -3.05 8.96 -12.03
N ARG A 104 -2.13 9.52 -12.83
CA ARG A 104 -1.83 10.96 -12.86
C ARG A 104 -2.88 11.81 -13.59
N SER A 105 -3.79 11.18 -14.35
CA SER A 105 -4.79 11.96 -15.08
C SER A 105 -5.75 12.68 -14.10
N PRO A 106 -6.19 13.92 -14.40
CA PRO A 106 -7.04 14.70 -13.50
C PRO A 106 -8.36 14.00 -13.14
N GLU A 107 -8.91 13.18 -14.04
CA GLU A 107 -10.15 12.45 -13.81
C GLU A 107 -9.95 11.31 -12.81
N VAL A 108 -8.91 10.48 -13.01
CA VAL A 108 -8.60 9.34 -12.15
C VAL A 108 -8.09 9.85 -10.79
N LEU A 109 -7.25 10.88 -10.76
CA LEU A 109 -6.76 11.49 -9.53
C LEU A 109 -7.92 11.97 -8.64
N ARG A 110 -8.95 12.62 -9.22
CA ARG A 110 -10.17 12.97 -8.48
C ARG A 110 -10.90 11.76 -7.90
N GLN A 111 -10.95 10.65 -8.64
CA GLN A 111 -11.59 9.43 -8.13
C GLN A 111 -10.77 8.84 -6.98
N ILE A 112 -9.45 8.69 -7.15
CA ILE A 112 -8.53 8.18 -6.11
C ILE A 112 -8.62 9.03 -4.84
N THR A 113 -8.57 10.35 -4.97
CA THR A 113 -8.65 11.27 -3.82
C THR A 113 -9.96 11.09 -3.05
N ARG A 114 -11.09 10.91 -3.74
CA ARG A 114 -12.39 10.60 -3.10
C ARG A 114 -12.38 9.25 -2.39
N LEU A 115 -11.70 8.23 -2.96
CA LEU A 115 -11.54 6.93 -2.32
C LEU A 115 -10.75 7.07 -1.01
N LEU A 116 -9.60 7.76 -1.06
CA LEU A 116 -8.78 8.00 0.11
C LEU A 116 -9.53 8.80 1.20
N HIS A 117 -10.25 9.84 0.82
CA HIS A 117 -11.05 10.60 1.77
C HIS A 117 -12.10 9.73 2.48
N ARG A 118 -12.79 8.84 1.75
CA ARG A 118 -13.73 7.89 2.36
C ARG A 118 -13.03 6.89 3.25
N LEU A 119 -11.90 6.32 2.82
CA LEU A 119 -11.10 5.39 3.60
C LEU A 119 -10.66 6.01 4.92
N HIS A 120 -10.04 7.19 4.86
CA HIS A 120 -9.55 7.92 6.03
C HIS A 120 -10.66 8.39 6.98
N SER A 121 -11.92 8.36 6.53
CA SER A 121 -13.11 8.67 7.35
C SER A 121 -13.79 7.42 7.92
N CYS A 122 -13.30 6.23 7.62
CA CYS A 122 -13.83 4.98 8.19
C CYS A 122 -13.54 4.87 9.69
N PRO A 123 -14.28 4.01 10.42
CA PRO A 123 -13.93 3.68 11.81
C PRO A 123 -12.51 3.13 11.92
N ALA A 124 -11.87 3.36 13.09
CA ALA A 124 -10.50 2.93 13.35
C ALA A 124 -10.28 1.43 13.10
N LEU A 125 -9.15 1.08 12.50
CA LEU A 125 -8.69 -0.29 12.33
C LEU A 125 -8.07 -0.83 13.62
N PRO A 126 -8.03 -2.16 13.81
CA PRO A 126 -7.53 -2.76 15.05
C PRO A 126 -6.04 -2.50 15.33
N THR A 127 -5.22 -2.40 14.27
CA THR A 127 -3.77 -2.24 14.39
C THR A 127 -3.28 -0.95 13.75
N SER A 128 -2.10 -0.49 14.19
CA SER A 128 -1.38 0.62 13.57
C SER A 128 -0.31 0.09 12.63
N PHE A 129 -0.17 0.75 11.50
CA PHE A 129 0.98 0.62 10.61
C PHE A 129 1.97 1.75 10.92
N ASP A 130 2.72 1.58 12.01
CA ASP A 130 3.76 2.53 12.39
C ASP A 130 4.99 2.30 11.51
N VAL A 131 5.08 3.08 10.44
CA VAL A 131 6.14 2.94 9.43
C VAL A 131 7.52 3.17 10.02
N PHE A 132 7.69 4.10 10.96
CA PHE A 132 8.98 4.39 11.57
C PHE A 132 9.47 3.20 12.41
N ARG A 133 8.59 2.65 13.26
CA ARG A 133 8.93 1.45 14.05
C ARG A 133 9.08 0.22 13.18
N LEU A 134 8.35 0.13 12.06
CA LEU A 134 8.48 -0.97 11.13
C LEU A 134 9.89 -1.00 10.51
N VAL A 135 10.34 0.10 9.93
CA VAL A 135 11.67 0.17 9.28
C VAL A 135 12.82 -0.04 10.29
N GLU A 136 12.67 0.43 11.53
CA GLU A 136 13.64 0.15 12.60
C GLU A 136 13.75 -1.36 12.90
N ARG A 137 12.61 -2.04 13.05
CA ARG A 137 12.61 -3.50 13.28
C ARG A 137 13.15 -4.30 12.10
N GLN A 138 12.98 -3.79 10.89
CA GLN A 138 13.45 -4.45 9.67
C GLN A 138 14.97 -4.36 9.49
N ARG A 139 15.66 -3.46 10.20
CA ARG A 139 17.12 -3.29 10.12
C ARG A 139 17.87 -4.61 10.26
N ASP A 140 17.58 -5.35 11.32
CA ASP A 140 18.27 -6.60 11.64
C ASP A 140 17.83 -7.80 10.78
N LEU A 141 16.78 -7.61 9.98
CA LEU A 141 16.20 -8.61 9.07
C LEU A 141 16.64 -8.40 7.62
N ALA A 142 17.15 -7.21 7.29
CA ALA A 142 17.58 -6.87 5.94
C ALA A 142 18.81 -7.69 5.53
N ALA A 143 18.79 -8.23 4.31
CA ALA A 143 19.91 -9.00 3.79
C ALA A 143 21.16 -8.13 3.50
N ALA A 144 20.92 -6.89 3.08
CA ALA A 144 21.96 -5.88 2.86
C ALA A 144 21.38 -4.47 3.07
N LEU A 145 22.22 -3.55 3.55
CA LEU A 145 21.89 -2.13 3.73
C LEU A 145 22.99 -1.29 3.08
N PRO A 146 22.65 -0.13 2.48
CA PRO A 146 23.64 0.78 1.91
C PRO A 146 24.47 1.47 3.02
N GLU A 147 25.67 1.97 2.67
CA GLU A 147 26.49 2.76 3.59
C GLU A 147 25.79 4.01 4.14
N SER A 148 24.83 4.54 3.38
CA SER A 148 24.02 5.70 3.74
C SER A 148 22.94 5.41 4.79
N TYR A 149 22.67 4.15 5.12
CA TYR A 149 21.53 3.74 5.95
C TYR A 149 21.41 4.53 7.27
N GLU A 150 22.50 4.71 7.99
CA GLU A 150 22.49 5.45 9.28
C GLU A 150 22.06 6.91 9.09
N ARG A 151 22.43 7.55 7.99
CA ARG A 151 21.99 8.91 7.68
C ARG A 151 20.51 8.95 7.30
N ILE A 152 20.05 7.96 6.55
CA ILE A 152 18.64 7.80 6.17
C ILE A 152 17.78 7.58 7.42
N GLN A 153 18.22 6.70 8.33
CA GLN A 153 17.53 6.44 9.60
C GLN A 153 17.47 7.69 10.49
N ALA A 154 18.56 8.45 10.56
CA ALA A 154 18.58 9.71 11.31
C ALA A 154 17.62 10.76 10.69
N LEU A 155 17.54 10.81 9.36
CA LEU A 155 16.57 11.67 8.66
C LEU A 155 15.13 11.24 8.96
N ALA A 156 14.83 9.95 8.94
CA ALA A 156 13.50 9.44 9.29
C ALA A 156 13.08 9.85 10.71
N GLY A 157 13.97 9.78 11.70
CA GLY A 157 13.70 10.26 13.06
C GLY A 157 13.44 11.77 13.14
N ARG A 158 14.11 12.59 12.31
CA ARG A 158 13.84 14.03 12.21
C ARG A 158 12.47 14.30 11.57
N ILE A 159 12.10 13.52 10.56
CA ILE A 159 10.79 13.61 9.91
C ILE A 159 9.68 13.26 10.91
N GLU A 160 9.82 12.14 11.62
CA GLU A 160 8.87 11.74 12.67
C GLU A 160 8.67 12.83 13.72
N ALA A 161 9.76 13.44 14.19
CA ALA A 161 9.71 14.52 15.17
C ALA A 161 9.07 15.82 14.64
N ALA A 162 9.13 16.08 13.33
CA ALA A 162 8.56 17.27 12.71
C ALA A 162 7.06 17.12 12.40
N LEU A 163 6.58 15.91 12.10
CA LEU A 163 5.20 15.65 11.70
C LEU A 163 4.31 15.42 12.94
N THR A 164 3.87 16.51 13.56
CA THR A 164 3.07 16.50 14.78
C THR A 164 1.84 17.41 14.67
N GLY A 165 0.88 17.22 15.58
CA GLY A 165 -0.33 18.04 15.65
C GLY A 165 -1.55 17.39 14.99
N PRO A 166 -2.70 18.11 14.97
CA PRO A 166 -4.00 17.53 14.55
C PRO A 166 -4.07 17.03 13.10
N GLU A 167 -3.27 17.60 12.20
CA GLU A 167 -3.25 17.13 10.79
C GLU A 167 -2.55 15.78 10.62
N HIS A 168 -1.78 15.34 11.65
CA HIS A 168 -1.03 14.09 11.72
C HIS A 168 -1.70 13.04 12.62
N GLU A 169 -2.99 13.21 12.92
CA GLU A 169 -3.77 12.16 13.58
C GLU A 169 -3.86 10.91 12.69
N HIS A 170 -3.68 9.75 13.31
CA HIS A 170 -3.76 8.49 12.62
C HIS A 170 -5.18 8.18 12.18
N VAL A 171 -5.34 7.83 10.93
CA VAL A 171 -6.59 7.44 10.27
C VAL A 171 -6.43 6.03 9.66
N PRO A 172 -7.53 5.33 9.31
CA PRO A 172 -7.42 4.12 8.50
C PRO A 172 -6.74 4.40 7.16
N CYS A 173 -5.59 3.80 6.91
CA CYS A 173 -4.80 3.94 5.69
C CYS A 173 -4.66 2.61 4.96
N HIS A 174 -4.41 2.68 3.66
CA HIS A 174 -4.06 1.53 2.83
C HIS A 174 -2.59 1.13 2.98
N ASN A 175 -1.71 2.11 3.05
CA ASN A 175 -0.26 2.01 3.23
C ASN A 175 0.52 1.38 2.05
N ASP A 176 -0.15 1.11 0.91
CA ASP A 176 0.48 0.48 -0.25
C ASP A 176 -0.19 0.92 -1.57
N LEU A 177 -0.10 2.21 -1.90
CA LEU A 177 -0.76 2.80 -3.07
C LEU A 177 0.10 2.72 -4.33
N LEU A 178 0.55 1.50 -4.66
CA LEU A 178 1.19 1.18 -5.93
C LEU A 178 0.17 1.24 -7.08
N THR A 179 0.66 1.52 -8.30
CA THR A 179 -0.20 1.53 -9.50
C THR A 179 -1.00 0.23 -9.66
N ALA A 180 -0.36 -0.92 -9.40
CA ALA A 180 -0.97 -2.25 -9.53
C ALA A 180 -2.16 -2.48 -8.58
N ASN A 181 -2.29 -1.66 -7.52
CA ASN A 181 -3.38 -1.78 -6.56
C ASN A 181 -4.62 -0.95 -6.95
N PHE A 182 -4.57 -0.25 -8.10
CA PHE A 182 -5.73 0.48 -8.65
C PHE A 182 -6.33 -0.28 -9.84
N VAL A 183 -7.55 -0.77 -9.68
CA VAL A 183 -8.26 -1.56 -10.67
C VAL A 183 -9.55 -0.85 -11.12
N ARG A 184 -9.91 -0.98 -12.40
CA ARG A 184 -11.17 -0.45 -12.92
C ARG A 184 -12.33 -1.39 -12.61
N ASP A 185 -13.45 -0.80 -12.22
CA ASP A 185 -14.76 -1.47 -12.12
C ASP A 185 -15.80 -0.63 -12.86
N GLY A 186 -16.01 -0.91 -14.13
CA GLY A 186 -16.82 -0.07 -15.00
C GLY A 186 -16.20 1.34 -15.12
N GLY A 187 -16.96 2.37 -14.70
CA GLY A 187 -16.48 3.77 -14.69
C GLY A 187 -15.76 4.19 -13.39
N ARG A 188 -15.52 3.26 -12.45
CA ARG A 188 -14.96 3.55 -11.13
C ARG A 188 -13.54 3.00 -11.00
N VAL A 189 -12.77 3.63 -10.12
CA VAL A 189 -11.52 3.08 -9.61
C VAL A 189 -11.81 2.36 -8.29
N CYS A 190 -11.23 1.17 -8.12
CA CYS A 190 -11.24 0.40 -6.88
C CYS A 190 -9.81 0.18 -6.40
N LEU A 191 -9.64 0.03 -5.08
CA LEU A 191 -8.39 -0.38 -4.44
C LEU A 191 -8.43 -1.86 -4.09
N VAL A 192 -7.34 -2.56 -4.37
CA VAL A 192 -7.13 -3.96 -4.01
C VAL A 192 -5.87 -4.08 -3.15
N ASP A 193 -5.64 -5.25 -2.58
CA ASP A 193 -4.46 -5.59 -1.77
C ASP A 193 -4.30 -4.79 -0.46
N TRP A 194 -5.16 -5.10 0.49
CA TRP A 194 -5.29 -4.43 1.80
C TRP A 194 -4.37 -5.00 2.88
N GLU A 195 -3.33 -5.76 2.53
CA GLU A 195 -2.51 -6.49 3.50
C GLU A 195 -1.71 -5.58 4.46
N TYR A 196 -1.39 -4.35 4.04
CA TYR A 196 -0.72 -3.35 4.86
C TYR A 196 -1.69 -2.37 5.54
N ALA A 197 -3.01 -2.58 5.40
CA ALA A 197 -3.99 -1.67 6.00
C ALA A 197 -3.82 -1.57 7.52
N GLY A 198 -3.90 -0.35 8.03
CA GLY A 198 -3.73 -0.06 9.45
C GLY A 198 -3.92 1.42 9.73
N MET A 199 -3.94 1.79 11.02
CA MET A 199 -3.96 3.20 11.41
C MET A 199 -2.60 3.83 11.13
N ASN A 200 -2.56 4.93 10.39
CA ASN A 200 -1.35 5.68 10.06
C ASN A 200 -1.67 7.16 9.83
N ASP A 201 -0.65 7.98 9.71
CA ASP A 201 -0.77 9.36 9.22
C ASP A 201 -1.28 9.36 7.77
N ARG A 202 -2.33 10.13 7.50
CA ARG A 202 -2.91 10.27 6.13
C ARG A 202 -1.89 10.72 5.09
N TYR A 203 -0.89 11.50 5.49
CA TYR A 203 0.17 11.94 4.58
C TYR A 203 1.07 10.79 4.12
N PHE A 204 1.10 9.66 4.86
CA PHE A 204 1.80 8.48 4.37
C PHE A 204 1.11 7.91 3.12
N ASP A 205 -0.22 7.74 3.12
CA ASP A 205 -0.96 7.32 1.92
C ASP A 205 -0.79 8.33 0.77
N LEU A 206 -0.89 9.64 1.05
CA LEU A 206 -0.71 10.67 0.02
C LEU A 206 0.72 10.66 -0.55
N GLY A 207 1.75 10.53 0.29
CA GLY A 207 3.15 10.45 -0.10
C GLY A 207 3.47 9.17 -0.87
N ASN A 208 2.92 8.03 -0.42
CA ASN A 208 3.07 6.73 -1.07
C ASN A 208 2.42 6.73 -2.46
N LEU A 209 1.18 7.27 -2.59
CA LEU A 209 0.54 7.48 -3.90
C LEU A 209 1.42 8.33 -4.82
N SER A 210 1.91 9.45 -4.32
CA SER A 210 2.68 10.42 -5.08
C SER A 210 3.99 9.82 -5.61
N VAL A 211 4.83 9.26 -4.72
CA VAL A 211 6.17 8.80 -5.10
C VAL A 211 6.12 7.54 -5.95
N ASN A 212 5.23 6.60 -5.66
CA ASN A 212 5.15 5.33 -6.39
C ASN A 212 4.47 5.46 -7.77
N ASN A 213 3.72 6.53 -8.00
CA ASN A 213 3.10 6.79 -9.30
C ASN A 213 3.80 7.93 -10.07
N GLY A 214 4.97 8.39 -9.60
CA GLY A 214 5.83 9.34 -10.28
C GLY A 214 5.20 10.74 -10.43
N PHE A 215 4.51 11.23 -9.39
CA PHE A 215 3.92 12.56 -9.40
C PHE A 215 5.00 13.65 -9.40
N GLY A 216 4.77 14.66 -10.22
CA GLY A 216 5.52 15.93 -10.19
C GLY A 216 4.84 16.98 -9.29
N PRO A 217 5.43 18.18 -9.21
CA PRO A 217 4.90 19.24 -8.33
C PRO A 217 3.46 19.66 -8.64
N ASP A 218 3.02 19.59 -9.88
CA ASP A 218 1.65 19.99 -10.28
C ASP A 218 0.63 18.92 -9.86
N GLU A 219 0.96 17.63 -10.00
CA GLU A 219 0.12 16.53 -9.53
C GLU A 219 0.07 16.50 -8.00
N ASP A 220 1.18 16.75 -7.31
CA ASP A 220 1.24 16.84 -5.85
C ASP A 220 0.34 17.96 -5.32
N ARG A 221 0.39 19.13 -5.96
CA ARG A 221 -0.50 20.24 -5.64
C ARG A 221 -1.96 19.85 -5.86
N ALA A 222 -2.29 19.29 -7.02
CA ALA A 222 -3.64 18.87 -7.35
C ALA A 222 -4.17 17.81 -6.38
N LEU A 223 -3.33 16.84 -5.98
CA LEU A 223 -3.65 15.84 -4.97
C LEU A 223 -4.05 16.49 -3.64
N LEU A 224 -3.23 17.40 -3.13
CA LEU A 224 -3.49 18.09 -1.85
C LEU A 224 -4.74 18.97 -1.91
N GLU A 225 -4.92 19.75 -2.99
CA GLU A 225 -6.10 20.58 -3.18
C GLU A 225 -7.40 19.76 -3.25
N LEU A 226 -7.37 18.64 -3.99
CA LEU A 226 -8.51 17.74 -4.10
C LEU A 226 -8.81 17.03 -2.76
N TYR A 227 -7.78 16.66 -2.01
CA TYR A 227 -7.94 15.94 -0.75
C TYR A 227 -8.46 16.86 0.37
N PHE A 228 -7.90 18.04 0.53
CA PHE A 228 -8.30 18.98 1.59
C PHE A 228 -9.45 19.90 1.20
N GLY A 229 -9.77 20.02 -0.10
CA GLY A 229 -10.84 20.90 -0.60
C GLY A 229 -10.52 22.39 -0.53
N GLU A 230 -9.25 22.77 -0.34
CA GLU A 230 -8.78 24.14 -0.20
C GLU A 230 -7.38 24.33 -0.78
N PRO A 231 -6.92 25.57 -1.04
CA PRO A 231 -5.58 25.82 -1.55
C PRO A 231 -4.48 25.21 -0.67
N VAL A 232 -3.44 24.69 -1.31
CA VAL A 232 -2.32 24.05 -0.62
C VAL A 232 -1.57 25.05 0.24
N THR A 233 -1.30 24.67 1.49
CA THR A 233 -0.40 25.40 2.39
C THR A 233 1.02 24.87 2.27
N GLU A 234 2.02 25.69 2.64
CA GLU A 234 3.42 25.28 2.70
C GLU A 234 3.61 24.07 3.63
N ARG A 235 2.91 24.04 4.76
CA ARG A 235 2.95 22.93 5.73
C ARG A 235 2.47 21.61 5.11
N ARG A 236 1.37 21.62 4.35
CA ARG A 236 0.86 20.43 3.66
C ARG A 236 1.81 19.95 2.57
N SER A 237 2.39 20.87 1.80
CA SER A 237 3.41 20.53 0.81
C SER A 237 4.65 19.92 1.46
N ALA A 238 5.09 20.47 2.59
CA ALA A 238 6.21 19.95 3.36
C ALA A 238 5.92 18.55 3.90
N ALA A 239 4.76 18.32 4.51
CA ALA A 239 4.35 17.02 5.03
C ALA A 239 4.29 15.95 3.91
N LEU A 240 3.72 16.28 2.75
CA LEU A 240 3.72 15.39 1.59
C LEU A 240 5.15 15.07 1.13
N GLY A 241 5.99 16.09 0.97
CA GLY A 241 7.39 15.92 0.55
C GLY A 241 8.19 15.01 1.51
N LEU A 242 8.03 15.21 2.80
CA LEU A 242 8.67 14.38 3.83
C LEU A 242 8.14 12.95 3.83
N MET A 243 6.83 12.73 3.69
CA MET A 243 6.25 11.39 3.66
C MET A 243 6.56 10.61 2.37
N ARG A 244 6.89 11.28 1.27
CA ARG A 244 7.47 10.63 0.07
C ARG A 244 8.80 9.96 0.39
N LEU A 245 9.68 10.62 1.19
CA LEU A 245 10.95 10.04 1.64
C LEU A 245 10.74 8.82 2.54
N VAL A 246 9.78 8.92 3.46
CA VAL A 246 9.42 7.81 4.36
C VAL A 246 8.84 6.63 3.58
N SER A 247 8.03 6.90 2.55
CA SER A 247 7.51 5.85 1.66
C SER A 247 8.64 5.13 0.93
N ASP A 248 9.60 5.85 0.35
CA ASP A 248 10.76 5.22 -0.30
C ASP A 248 11.60 4.40 0.68
N MET A 249 11.79 4.88 1.90
CA MET A 249 12.48 4.12 2.94
C MET A 249 11.75 2.81 3.27
N ARG A 250 10.42 2.84 3.37
CA ARG A 250 9.60 1.64 3.61
C ARG A 250 9.75 0.63 2.47
N GLU A 251 9.67 1.07 1.21
CA GLU A 251 9.82 0.19 0.05
C GLU A 251 11.24 -0.41 -0.02
N ALA A 252 12.27 0.40 0.18
CA ALA A 252 13.66 -0.06 0.20
C ALA A 252 13.89 -1.13 1.28
N MET A 253 13.42 -0.88 2.50
CA MET A 253 13.57 -1.81 3.62
C MET A 253 12.76 -3.09 3.39
N TRP A 254 11.55 -2.99 2.83
CA TRP A 254 10.76 -4.15 2.44
C TRP A 254 11.53 -5.03 1.43
N GLY A 255 12.08 -4.46 0.38
CA GLY A 255 12.88 -5.18 -0.61
C GLY A 255 14.11 -5.85 0.02
N ALA A 256 14.84 -5.12 0.89
CA ALA A 256 16.01 -5.63 1.58
C ALA A 256 15.70 -6.82 2.52
N VAL A 257 14.53 -6.82 3.18
CA VAL A 257 14.05 -7.94 3.99
C VAL A 257 13.63 -9.11 3.11
N GLN A 258 12.86 -8.84 2.04
CA GLN A 258 12.38 -9.89 1.14
C GLN A 258 13.50 -10.61 0.39
N GLN A 259 14.61 -9.94 0.09
CA GLN A 259 15.80 -10.56 -0.52
C GLN A 259 16.30 -11.78 0.28
N GLY A 260 16.21 -11.75 1.60
CA GLY A 260 16.63 -12.84 2.48
C GLY A 260 15.54 -13.88 2.79
N ARG A 261 14.27 -13.64 2.42
CA ARG A 261 13.12 -14.41 2.91
C ARG A 261 12.23 -14.98 1.81
N SER A 262 12.00 -14.22 0.73
CA SER A 262 11.07 -14.63 -0.31
C SER A 262 11.61 -15.78 -1.15
N THR A 263 10.70 -16.68 -1.57
CA THR A 263 10.98 -17.76 -2.53
C THR A 263 10.42 -17.47 -3.92
N LEU A 264 9.83 -16.29 -4.12
CA LEU A 264 9.31 -15.86 -5.42
C LEU A 264 10.48 -15.44 -6.33
N ASP A 265 10.32 -15.66 -7.62
CA ASP A 265 11.29 -15.24 -8.64
C ASP A 265 11.12 -13.74 -8.96
N PHE A 266 11.73 -12.91 -8.10
CA PHE A 266 11.73 -11.46 -8.24
C PHE A 266 13.07 -10.90 -7.73
N ASP A 267 13.59 -9.88 -8.41
CA ASP A 267 14.86 -9.24 -8.03
C ASP A 267 14.65 -8.20 -6.91
N TYR A 268 14.51 -8.70 -5.68
CA TYR A 268 14.33 -7.86 -4.50
C TYR A 268 15.54 -6.96 -4.22
N ALA A 269 16.75 -7.39 -4.62
CA ALA A 269 17.96 -6.57 -4.46
C ALA A 269 17.90 -5.34 -5.37
N ALA A 270 17.56 -5.53 -6.65
CA ALA A 270 17.38 -4.41 -7.58
C ALA A 270 16.26 -3.47 -7.10
N TYR A 271 15.13 -4.01 -6.64
CA TYR A 271 14.04 -3.23 -6.09
C TYR A 271 14.47 -2.39 -4.88
N ALA A 272 15.13 -2.99 -3.90
CA ALA A 272 15.63 -2.27 -2.72
C ALA A 272 16.61 -1.15 -3.11
N ASN A 273 17.55 -1.45 -4.00
CA ASN A 273 18.55 -0.49 -4.45
C ASN A 273 17.92 0.70 -5.19
N GLU A 274 16.94 0.46 -6.07
CA GLU A 274 16.22 1.52 -6.78
C GLU A 274 15.59 2.51 -5.80
N HIS A 275 14.91 2.00 -4.76
CA HIS A 275 14.26 2.82 -3.74
C HIS A 275 15.28 3.54 -2.85
N PHE A 276 16.36 2.89 -2.43
CA PHE A 276 17.44 3.56 -1.68
C PHE A 276 18.08 4.68 -2.50
N GLU A 277 18.41 4.45 -3.77
CA GLU A 277 18.98 5.50 -4.64
C GLU A 277 18.00 6.67 -4.86
N ARG A 278 16.71 6.38 -5.02
CA ARG A 278 15.68 7.42 -5.16
C ARG A 278 15.59 8.25 -3.88
N LEU A 279 15.57 7.58 -2.73
CA LEU A 279 15.56 8.20 -1.41
C LEU A 279 16.81 9.08 -1.18
N GLU A 280 18.00 8.58 -1.50
CA GLU A 280 19.25 9.34 -1.35
C GLU A 280 19.27 10.61 -2.21
N ARG A 281 18.83 10.51 -3.47
CA ARG A 281 18.69 11.67 -4.35
C ARG A 281 17.69 12.68 -3.80
N ALA A 282 16.54 12.23 -3.33
CA ALA A 282 15.49 13.09 -2.78
C ALA A 282 15.92 13.71 -1.43
N ALA A 283 16.61 12.96 -0.57
CA ALA A 283 17.12 13.45 0.72
C ALA A 283 18.26 14.52 0.55
N ALA A 284 18.94 14.53 -0.58
CA ALA A 284 19.94 15.55 -0.90
C ALA A 284 19.33 16.89 -1.39
N ASP A 285 18.04 16.96 -1.61
CA ASP A 285 17.36 18.19 -2.02
C ASP A 285 17.39 19.22 -0.87
N PRO A 286 17.89 20.46 -1.11
CA PRO A 286 17.92 21.51 -0.08
C PRO A 286 16.56 21.80 0.55
N ARG A 287 15.46 21.58 -0.15
CA ARG A 287 14.10 21.78 0.35
C ARG A 287 13.75 20.86 1.54
N VAL A 288 14.47 19.75 1.73
CA VAL A 288 14.22 18.85 2.88
C VAL A 288 14.38 19.59 4.20
N GLU A 289 15.41 20.42 4.34
CA GLU A 289 15.61 21.23 5.56
C GLU A 289 14.51 22.28 5.73
N GLU A 290 14.05 22.88 4.64
CA GLU A 290 12.93 23.83 4.65
C GLU A 290 11.63 23.12 5.06
N TRP A 291 11.36 21.93 4.49
CA TRP A 291 10.19 21.13 4.83
C TRP A 291 10.18 20.71 6.31
N LEU A 292 11.33 20.27 6.84
CA LEU A 292 11.44 19.94 8.27
C LEU A 292 11.16 21.15 9.16
N ALA A 293 11.69 22.34 8.80
CA ALA A 293 11.44 23.54 9.56
C ALA A 293 9.96 23.96 9.50
N VAL A 294 9.33 23.92 8.32
CA VAL A 294 7.92 24.30 8.12
C VAL A 294 6.98 23.30 8.82
N ALA A 295 7.25 22.00 8.71
CA ALA A 295 6.41 20.95 9.34
C ALA A 295 6.45 21.03 10.87
N ALA A 296 7.59 21.40 11.48
CA ALA A 296 7.76 21.52 12.92
C ALA A 296 7.08 22.77 13.54
N THR A 297 6.59 23.71 12.72
CA THR A 297 5.86 24.88 13.27
C THR A 297 4.46 24.44 13.71
N ALA A 298 4.11 24.75 14.97
CA ALA A 298 2.83 24.39 15.59
C ALA A 298 1.62 25.12 14.94
#